data_b07448bba0128f4c530a94e1c64e80da
#
_entry.id   b07448bba0128f4c530a94e1c64e80da
#
_cell.length_a   1.000
_cell.length_b   1.000
_cell.length_c   1.000
_cell.angle_alpha   90.00
_cell.angle_beta   90.00
_cell.angle_gamma   90.00
#
_symmetry.space_group_name_H-M   'P 1'
#
loop_
_entity.id
_entity.type
_entity.pdbx_description
1 polymer ?
#
loop_
_entity_poly.entity_id
_entity_poly.type
_entity_poly.pdbx_seq_one_letter_code
_entity_poly.pdbx_strand_id
1 'polypeptide(L)'
;MIFYHCILTLHDNVFFATREMGILYETEKYLHNWALSFALFEATLIPKPYRLQGEDAQRPGYLEAKNEQNLLVLNEHGIYVFPALPMRWFYQINTFKAAQVPYYGQTKQFGGKNYPMNYGRAKELAVGSLYRTYIIARELISIPRWIRLGKWAAKIRVDAQPLPSDAIQQKSGEYSCTHPLNPIDLPSSTRLLLYNRIVMPPVSLVSQARISGDYWHISRPDHGSNSSDFFESVCLPMGVAYGAAVKS
;
A
#
# COMPACT_ATOMS: atom_id res chain seq x y z
N MET A 1 -17.81 13.96 -2.99
CA MET A 1 -16.83 12.91 -2.68
C MET A 1 -16.83 11.92 -3.82
N ILE A 2 -15.68 11.57 -4.35
CA ILE A 2 -15.51 10.71 -5.52
C ILE A 2 -14.74 9.47 -5.09
N PHE A 3 -15.20 8.31 -5.51
CA PHE A 3 -14.55 7.03 -5.28
C PHE A 3 -13.96 6.53 -6.59
N TYR A 4 -12.74 6.08 -6.54
CA TYR A 4 -12.09 5.40 -7.67
C TYR A 4 -11.86 3.94 -7.32
N HIS A 5 -12.27 3.06 -8.21
CA HIS A 5 -11.88 1.66 -8.22
C HIS A 5 -10.61 1.54 -9.06
N CYS A 6 -9.56 1.00 -8.48
CA CYS A 6 -8.25 0.93 -9.12
C CYS A 6 -7.77 -0.51 -9.21
N ILE A 7 -7.40 -0.93 -10.41
CA ILE A 7 -6.69 -2.18 -10.66
C ILE A 7 -5.21 -1.87 -10.89
N LEU A 8 -4.36 -2.53 -10.14
CA LEU A 8 -2.91 -2.42 -10.24
C LEU A 8 -2.36 -3.69 -10.89
N THR A 9 -1.62 -3.53 -11.99
CA THR A 9 -0.94 -4.64 -12.68
C THR A 9 0.57 -4.47 -12.54
N LEU A 10 1.25 -5.48 -11.99
CA LEU A 10 2.70 -5.45 -11.86
C LEU A 10 3.35 -5.75 -13.21
N HIS A 11 4.15 -4.82 -13.70
CA HIS A 11 4.96 -4.96 -14.92
C HIS A 11 6.43 -5.25 -14.65
N ASP A 12 6.86 -5.05 -13.40
CA ASP A 12 8.15 -5.47 -12.87
C ASP A 12 7.92 -6.20 -11.54
N ASN A 13 8.92 -6.95 -11.09
CA ASN A 13 8.86 -7.59 -9.78
C ASN A 13 8.94 -6.56 -8.65
N VAL A 14 8.01 -6.60 -7.73
CA VAL A 14 7.95 -5.68 -6.59
C VAL A 14 8.61 -6.29 -5.37
N PHE A 15 9.56 -5.57 -4.81
CA PHE A 15 10.27 -5.95 -3.61
C PHE A 15 10.09 -4.94 -2.47
N PHE A 16 9.64 -5.47 -1.33
CA PHE A 16 9.66 -4.83 -0.03
C PHE A 16 10.23 -5.82 0.98
N ALA A 17 11.29 -5.48 1.68
CA ALA A 17 11.78 -6.33 2.77
C ALA A 17 10.83 -6.23 3.97
N THR A 18 9.67 -6.88 3.91
CA THR A 18 8.68 -6.86 4.99
C THR A 18 9.06 -7.78 6.15
N ARG A 19 9.83 -8.83 5.86
CA ARG A 19 10.42 -9.74 6.85
C ARG A 19 11.82 -10.14 6.42
N GLU A 20 12.68 -10.34 7.41
CA GLU A 20 14.05 -10.80 7.23
C GLU A 20 14.24 -12.13 7.95
N MET A 21 14.66 -13.16 7.21
CA MET A 21 14.93 -14.49 7.73
C MET A 21 16.33 -14.93 7.28
N GLY A 22 17.35 -14.46 7.99
CA GLY A 22 18.75 -14.70 7.64
C GLY A 22 19.12 -14.08 6.30
N ILE A 23 19.30 -14.90 5.27
CA ILE A 23 19.64 -14.44 3.90
C ILE A 23 18.38 -14.23 3.03
N LEU A 24 17.19 -14.58 3.52
CA LEU A 24 15.94 -14.45 2.79
C LEU A 24 15.18 -13.20 3.25
N TYR A 25 14.87 -12.34 2.32
CA TYR A 25 14.04 -11.14 2.48
C TYR A 25 12.71 -11.38 1.80
N GLU A 26 11.64 -11.40 2.59
CA GLU A 26 10.31 -11.63 2.06
C GLU A 26 9.56 -10.32 1.79
N THR A 27 8.74 -10.35 0.76
CA THR A 27 7.71 -9.34 0.49
C THR A 27 6.35 -9.94 0.83
N GLU A 28 5.58 -9.25 1.67
CA GLU A 28 4.19 -9.63 1.97
C GLU A 28 3.33 -9.45 0.71
N LYS A 29 2.28 -10.28 0.58
CA LYS A 29 1.40 -10.25 -0.60
C LYS A 29 0.52 -9.00 -0.71
N TYR A 30 0.30 -8.27 0.37
CA TYR A 30 -0.47 -7.03 0.37
C TYR A 30 0.42 -5.83 0.07
N LEU A 31 -0.14 -4.81 -0.61
CA LEU A 31 0.56 -3.55 -0.83
C LEU A 31 0.04 -2.51 0.16
N HIS A 32 0.95 -1.95 0.94
CA HIS A 32 0.62 -1.00 1.99
C HIS A 32 0.12 0.32 1.41
N ASN A 33 -0.96 0.89 1.97
CA ASN A 33 -1.56 2.14 1.49
C ASN A 33 -0.60 3.33 1.52
N TRP A 34 0.25 3.43 2.54
CA TRP A 34 1.21 4.53 2.62
C TRP A 34 2.22 4.49 1.46
N ALA A 35 2.73 3.31 1.11
CA ALA A 35 3.62 3.15 -0.03
C ALA A 35 2.92 3.49 -1.35
N LEU A 36 1.65 3.07 -1.51
CA LEU A 36 0.84 3.41 -2.68
C LEU A 36 0.57 4.92 -2.76
N SER A 37 0.31 5.57 -1.64
CA SER A 37 0.03 7.01 -1.59
C SER A 37 1.24 7.83 -2.03
N PHE A 38 2.44 7.49 -1.56
CA PHE A 38 3.66 8.10 -2.05
C PHE A 38 3.84 7.88 -3.56
N ALA A 39 3.68 6.64 -4.01
CA ALA A 39 3.85 6.31 -5.43
C ALA A 39 2.85 7.02 -6.36
N LEU A 40 1.61 7.23 -5.90
CA LEU A 40 0.55 7.90 -6.67
C LEU A 40 0.68 9.43 -6.68
N PHE A 41 1.10 10.03 -5.57
CA PHE A 41 1.01 11.49 -5.36
C PHE A 41 2.35 12.19 -5.18
N GLU A 42 3.47 11.48 -5.24
CA GLU A 42 4.82 12.02 -5.11
C GLU A 42 5.12 13.13 -6.14
N ALA A 43 4.59 13.01 -7.34
CA ALA A 43 4.85 13.99 -8.39
C ALA A 43 3.90 15.21 -8.36
N THR A 44 2.80 15.14 -7.59
CA THR A 44 1.71 16.13 -7.63
C THR A 44 1.48 16.85 -6.31
N LEU A 45 1.39 16.10 -5.22
CA LEU A 45 0.99 16.65 -3.91
C LEU A 45 2.06 16.43 -2.84
N ILE A 46 2.80 15.34 -2.89
CA ILE A 46 3.86 15.04 -1.93
C ILE A 46 5.19 15.41 -2.56
N PRO A 47 6.01 16.27 -1.92
CA PRO A 47 7.34 16.58 -2.42
C PRO A 47 8.20 15.32 -2.61
N LYS A 48 8.98 15.27 -3.70
CA LYS A 48 9.80 14.10 -4.03
C LYS A 48 10.80 13.76 -2.93
N PRO A 49 10.85 12.50 -2.48
CA PRO A 49 11.74 12.07 -1.41
C PRO A 49 13.23 12.06 -1.78
N TYR A 50 13.58 12.31 -3.04
CA TYR A 50 14.94 12.17 -3.57
C TYR A 50 15.79 13.43 -3.52
N ARG A 51 15.52 14.36 -2.62
CA ARG A 51 16.54 15.33 -2.27
C ARG A 51 17.57 14.62 -1.40
N LEU A 52 18.69 14.21 -2.01
CA LEU A 52 19.86 13.67 -1.34
C LEU A 52 20.47 14.72 -0.39
N GLN A 53 19.83 15.00 0.72
CA GLN A 53 20.29 15.93 1.73
C GLN A 53 20.36 15.19 3.07
N GLY A 54 21.51 14.56 3.34
CA GLY A 54 21.81 13.95 4.63
C GLY A 54 21.11 12.59 4.88
N GLU A 55 21.29 12.07 6.08
CA GLU A 55 20.76 10.75 6.48
C GLU A 55 19.23 10.71 6.54
N ASP A 56 18.58 11.84 6.81
CA ASP A 56 17.13 11.96 6.91
C ASP A 56 16.41 11.89 5.55
N ALA A 57 17.11 12.15 4.45
CA ALA A 57 16.54 12.15 3.10
C ALA A 57 16.11 10.77 2.59
N GLN A 58 16.48 9.70 3.28
CA GLN A 58 16.19 8.33 2.87
C GLN A 58 14.93 7.74 3.51
N ARG A 59 14.26 8.46 4.39
CA ARG A 59 13.06 7.99 5.09
C ARG A 59 11.90 8.95 4.85
N PRO A 60 10.77 8.45 4.30
CA PRO A 60 9.57 9.26 4.23
C PRO A 60 9.07 9.58 5.64
N GLY A 61 8.62 10.81 5.87
CA GLY A 61 8.14 11.27 7.17
C GLY A 61 6.77 10.70 7.58
N TYR A 62 6.17 9.86 6.74
CA TYR A 62 4.85 9.23 6.94
C TYR A 62 3.80 10.17 7.55
N LEU A 63 3.69 10.23 8.88
CA LEU A 63 2.73 11.05 9.63
C LEU A 63 3.40 12.21 10.39
N GLU A 64 4.68 12.44 10.20
CA GLU A 64 5.43 13.50 10.88
C GLU A 64 5.15 14.85 10.22
N ALA A 65 4.34 15.68 10.86
CA ALA A 65 3.94 16.97 10.34
C ALA A 65 5.10 17.96 10.07
N LYS A 66 6.24 17.76 10.73
CA LYS A 66 7.45 18.58 10.51
C LYS A 66 8.20 18.21 9.22
N ASN A 67 7.92 17.04 8.65
CA ASN A 67 8.54 16.59 7.42
C ASN A 67 7.67 17.00 6.24
N GLU A 68 8.23 17.70 5.26
CA GLU A 68 7.53 18.08 4.04
C GLU A 68 6.97 16.88 3.26
N GLN A 69 7.57 15.70 3.46
CA GLN A 69 7.20 14.45 2.79
C GLN A 69 6.31 13.58 3.68
N ASN A 70 5.18 14.11 4.09
CA ASN A 70 4.24 13.40 4.94
C ASN A 70 2.89 13.17 4.24
N LEU A 71 2.14 12.17 4.72
CA LEU A 71 0.84 11.81 4.18
C LEU A 71 -0.30 12.70 4.68
N LEU A 72 -0.06 13.53 5.71
CA LEU A 72 -1.08 14.43 6.27
C LEU A 72 -1.53 15.47 5.25
N VAL A 73 -0.66 15.83 4.29
CA VAL A 73 -0.99 16.70 3.17
C VAL A 73 -2.18 16.14 2.36
N LEU A 74 -2.26 14.81 2.19
CA LEU A 74 -3.38 14.20 1.48
C LEU A 74 -4.71 14.34 2.24
N ASN A 75 -4.67 14.37 3.59
CA ASN A 75 -5.86 14.65 4.40
C ASN A 75 -6.42 16.06 4.14
N GLU A 76 -5.57 17.05 3.94
CA GLU A 76 -5.98 18.44 3.63
C GLU A 76 -6.72 18.48 2.28
N HIS A 77 -6.27 17.70 1.32
CA HIS A 77 -6.94 17.52 0.03
C HIS A 77 -8.13 16.57 0.07
N GLY A 78 -8.41 15.93 1.22
CA GLY A 78 -9.47 14.95 1.37
C GLY A 78 -9.25 13.69 0.54
N ILE A 79 -7.98 13.28 0.36
CA ILE A 79 -7.58 12.11 -0.42
C ILE A 79 -7.16 10.99 0.55
N TYR A 80 -7.71 9.80 0.32
CA TYR A 80 -7.29 8.59 1.03
C TYR A 80 -7.17 7.40 0.06
N VAL A 81 -6.07 6.68 0.14
CA VAL A 81 -5.81 5.45 -0.61
C VAL A 81 -5.92 4.27 0.33
N PHE A 82 -6.74 3.28 -0.01
CA PHE A 82 -6.79 2.03 0.76
C PHE A 82 -5.58 1.15 0.45
N PRO A 83 -5.16 0.25 1.38
CA PRO A 83 -4.19 -0.79 1.06
C PRO A 83 -4.69 -1.64 -0.11
N ALA A 84 -3.80 -2.23 -0.92
CA ALA A 84 -4.25 -3.02 -2.04
C ALA A 84 -4.44 -4.50 -1.68
N LEU A 85 -5.59 -5.04 -2.08
CA LEU A 85 -5.96 -6.43 -1.96
C LEU A 85 -5.36 -7.23 -3.12
N PRO A 86 -4.60 -8.30 -2.87
CA PRO A 86 -4.16 -9.21 -3.93
C PRO A 86 -5.35 -9.99 -4.50
N MET A 87 -5.56 -9.87 -5.81
CA MET A 87 -6.59 -10.61 -6.54
C MET A 87 -6.02 -11.87 -7.17
N ARG A 88 -4.85 -11.73 -7.78
CA ARG A 88 -4.02 -12.79 -8.29
C ARG A 88 -2.57 -12.42 -8.07
N TRP A 89 -1.79 -13.27 -7.40
CA TRP A 89 -0.41 -12.94 -7.10
C TRP A 89 0.48 -14.16 -7.28
N PHE A 90 1.71 -13.89 -7.66
CA PHE A 90 2.78 -14.85 -7.81
C PHE A 90 4.00 -14.35 -7.06
N TYR A 91 4.87 -15.28 -6.69
CA TYR A 91 6.16 -14.96 -6.11
C TYR A 91 7.29 -15.43 -7.01
N GLN A 92 8.36 -14.66 -7.02
CA GLN A 92 9.64 -15.03 -7.60
C GLN A 92 10.73 -14.84 -6.55
N ILE A 93 11.68 -15.77 -6.51
CA ILE A 93 12.84 -15.65 -5.63
C ILE A 93 14.05 -15.34 -6.50
N ASN A 94 14.64 -14.18 -6.26
CA ASN A 94 15.88 -13.74 -6.91
C ASN A 94 17.02 -13.74 -5.90
N THR A 95 18.20 -14.13 -6.35
CA THR A 95 19.44 -14.00 -5.56
C THR A 95 20.14 -12.72 -5.97
N PHE A 96 20.47 -11.87 -5.02
CA PHE A 96 21.23 -10.66 -5.27
C PHE A 96 22.57 -10.70 -4.54
N LYS A 97 23.58 -10.07 -5.12
CA LYS A 97 24.87 -9.81 -4.51
C LYS A 97 25.02 -8.31 -4.29
N ALA A 98 25.31 -7.94 -3.06
CA ALA A 98 25.63 -6.57 -2.69
C ALA A 98 27.14 -6.30 -2.66
N ALA A 99 27.97 -7.32 -2.96
CA ALA A 99 29.41 -7.24 -2.80
C ALA A 99 30.07 -6.43 -3.90
N GLN A 100 30.69 -5.33 -3.52
CA GLN A 100 31.89 -4.84 -4.18
C GLN A 100 33.10 -5.65 -3.67
N VAL A 101 34.11 -5.83 -4.52
CA VAL A 101 35.34 -6.61 -4.23
C VAL A 101 35.98 -6.33 -2.85
N PRO A 102 35.97 -5.08 -2.31
CA PRO A 102 36.49 -4.78 -0.97
C PRO A 102 35.74 -5.49 0.18
N TYR A 103 34.48 -5.78 0.03
CA TYR A 103 33.68 -6.45 1.07
C TYR A 103 33.95 -7.95 1.20
N TYR A 104 34.50 -8.58 0.16
CA TYR A 104 34.81 -9.99 0.18
C TYR A 104 35.91 -10.34 1.20
N GLY A 105 36.87 -9.42 1.40
CA GLY A 105 37.91 -9.55 2.43
C GLY A 105 37.36 -9.41 3.85
N GLN A 106 36.38 -8.53 4.05
CA GLN A 106 35.81 -8.27 5.37
C GLN A 106 34.92 -9.43 5.86
N THR A 107 34.20 -10.12 4.97
CA THR A 107 33.39 -11.29 5.33
C THR A 107 34.22 -12.45 5.85
N LYS A 108 35.45 -12.62 5.37
CA LYS A 108 36.39 -13.62 5.91
C LYS A 108 36.91 -13.24 7.31
N GLN A 109 37.09 -11.95 7.58
CA GLN A 109 37.55 -11.46 8.89
C GLN A 109 36.49 -11.65 9.99
N PHE A 110 35.20 -11.64 9.63
CA PHE A 110 34.09 -11.86 10.57
C PHE A 110 33.64 -13.33 10.71
N GLY A 111 34.54 -14.28 10.44
CA GLY A 111 34.28 -15.72 10.67
C GLY A 111 33.32 -16.35 9.68
N GLY A 112 33.27 -15.86 8.44
CA GLY A 112 32.44 -16.44 7.37
C GLY A 112 30.96 -16.10 7.46
N LYS A 113 30.54 -15.25 8.41
CA LYS A 113 29.17 -14.76 8.49
C LYS A 113 28.91 -13.77 7.35
N ASN A 114 27.69 -13.79 6.81
CA ASN A 114 27.24 -12.87 5.74
C ASN A 114 26.92 -11.48 6.33
N TYR A 115 27.91 -10.88 6.98
CA TYR A 115 27.81 -9.54 7.55
C TYR A 115 29.13 -8.76 7.37
N PRO A 116 29.13 -7.54 6.78
CA PRO A 116 27.98 -6.96 6.11
C PRO A 116 27.48 -7.87 4.99
N MET A 117 26.20 -7.81 4.66
CA MET A 117 25.57 -8.75 3.75
C MET A 117 26.18 -8.70 2.34
N ASN A 118 26.76 -9.83 1.89
CA ASN A 118 27.31 -9.95 0.55
C ASN A 118 26.33 -10.49 -0.47
N TYR A 119 25.42 -11.35 -0.04
CA TYR A 119 24.38 -11.91 -0.89
C TYR A 119 23.13 -12.15 -0.07
N GLY A 120 21.99 -12.12 -0.74
CA GLY A 120 20.69 -12.42 -0.16
C GLY A 120 19.75 -12.96 -1.21
N ARG A 121 18.62 -13.46 -0.75
CA ARG A 121 17.50 -13.88 -1.59
C ARG A 121 16.34 -12.93 -1.35
N ALA A 122 15.81 -12.37 -2.41
CA ALA A 122 14.61 -11.55 -2.37
C ALA A 122 13.43 -12.37 -2.88
N LYS A 123 12.43 -12.57 -2.03
CA LYS A 123 11.12 -13.10 -2.44
C LYS A 123 10.25 -11.92 -2.83
N GLU A 124 10.04 -11.78 -4.12
CA GLU A 124 9.39 -10.65 -4.78
C GLU A 124 7.98 -11.02 -5.22
N LEU A 125 7.08 -10.03 -5.28
CA LEU A 125 5.82 -10.18 -5.99
C LEU A 125 6.12 -10.13 -7.49
N ALA A 126 5.78 -11.18 -8.20
CA ALA A 126 6.17 -11.37 -9.60
C ALA A 126 5.29 -10.56 -10.57
N VAL A 127 5.86 -10.28 -11.73
CA VAL A 127 5.17 -9.71 -12.89
C VAL A 127 3.86 -10.44 -13.16
N GLY A 128 2.83 -9.71 -13.61
CA GLY A 128 1.50 -10.26 -13.89
C GLY A 128 0.62 -10.43 -12.66
N SER A 129 1.12 -10.13 -11.45
CA SER A 129 0.26 -10.05 -10.27
C SER A 129 -0.70 -8.88 -10.39
N LEU A 130 -1.96 -9.09 -9.94
CA LEU A 130 -3.07 -8.13 -9.99
C LEU A 130 -3.55 -7.80 -8.59
N TYR A 131 -3.80 -6.51 -8.38
CA TYR A 131 -4.28 -5.97 -7.12
C TYR A 131 -5.47 -5.06 -7.34
N ARG A 132 -6.33 -4.96 -6.33
CA ARG A 132 -7.44 -4.02 -6.29
C ARG A 132 -7.24 -3.06 -5.12
N THR A 133 -7.45 -1.78 -5.36
CA THR A 133 -7.54 -0.77 -4.30
C THR A 133 -8.62 0.25 -4.61
N TYR A 134 -8.98 1.03 -3.61
CA TYR A 134 -9.91 2.15 -3.72
C TYR A 134 -9.23 3.43 -3.31
N ILE A 135 -9.60 4.52 -3.99
CA ILE A 135 -9.16 5.88 -3.62
C ILE A 135 -10.41 6.71 -3.39
N ILE A 136 -10.45 7.39 -2.27
CA ILE A 136 -11.46 8.39 -1.97
C ILE A 136 -10.84 9.76 -2.16
N ALA A 137 -11.56 10.68 -2.83
CA ALA A 137 -11.13 12.06 -3.00
C ALA A 137 -12.32 13.02 -2.81
N ARG A 138 -12.05 14.21 -2.27
CA ARG A 138 -13.09 15.23 -2.14
C ARG A 138 -13.51 15.76 -3.50
N GLU A 139 -12.56 15.93 -4.40
CA GLU A 139 -12.71 16.48 -5.74
C GLU A 139 -12.18 15.50 -6.79
N LEU A 140 -12.41 15.82 -8.07
CA LEU A 140 -11.84 15.06 -9.18
C LEU A 140 -10.31 15.19 -9.18
N ILE A 141 -9.62 14.07 -9.17
CA ILE A 141 -8.16 14.03 -9.18
C ILE A 141 -7.63 13.30 -10.41
N SER A 142 -6.44 13.71 -10.83
CA SER A 142 -5.70 12.99 -11.86
C SER A 142 -4.88 11.87 -11.22
N ILE A 143 -5.16 10.62 -11.59
CA ILE A 143 -4.43 9.45 -11.12
C ILE A 143 -3.46 9.03 -12.21
N PRO A 144 -2.15 8.89 -11.91
CA PRO A 144 -1.16 8.49 -12.91
C PRO A 144 -1.40 7.05 -13.37
N ARG A 145 -1.30 6.81 -14.69
CA ARG A 145 -1.44 5.46 -15.27
C ARG A 145 -0.26 4.53 -14.95
N TRP A 146 0.87 5.10 -14.56
CA TRP A 146 2.09 4.37 -14.22
C TRP A 146 2.69 4.94 -12.95
N ILE A 147 3.05 4.05 -12.03
CA ILE A 147 3.75 4.39 -10.80
C ILE A 147 4.99 3.53 -10.64
N ARG A 148 5.87 3.97 -9.74
CA ARG A 148 7.03 3.20 -9.29
C ARG A 148 6.83 2.82 -7.83
N LEU A 149 7.01 1.54 -7.50
CA LEU A 149 6.74 1.02 -6.17
C LEU A 149 7.83 0.04 -5.72
N GLY A 150 8.02 -0.03 -4.39
CA GLY A 150 9.00 -0.92 -3.79
C GLY A 150 10.43 -0.39 -3.82
N LYS A 151 11.32 -1.10 -3.13
CA LYS A 151 12.73 -0.69 -2.96
C LYS A 151 13.50 -0.58 -4.29
N TRP A 152 13.05 -1.30 -5.31
CA TRP A 152 13.68 -1.31 -6.65
C TRP A 152 12.89 -0.55 -7.70
N ALA A 153 11.97 0.31 -7.26
CA ALA A 153 11.18 1.19 -8.12
C ALA A 153 10.48 0.44 -9.28
N ALA A 154 9.88 -0.69 -8.96
CA ALA A 154 9.17 -1.55 -9.91
C ALA A 154 8.02 -0.79 -10.60
N LYS A 155 7.86 -1.02 -11.89
CA LYS A 155 6.84 -0.39 -12.72
C LYS A 155 5.48 -1.08 -12.54
N ILE A 156 4.47 -0.29 -12.19
CA ILE A 156 3.10 -0.75 -12.00
C ILE A 156 2.16 0.10 -12.86
N ARG A 157 1.27 -0.58 -13.56
CA ARG A 157 0.18 0.05 -14.27
C ARG A 157 -1.00 0.23 -13.34
N VAL A 158 -1.62 1.41 -13.38
CA VAL A 158 -2.80 1.79 -12.62
C VAL A 158 -3.94 2.04 -13.59
N ASP A 159 -4.98 1.22 -13.51
CA ASP A 159 -6.23 1.43 -14.23
C ASP A 159 -7.26 1.90 -13.21
N ALA A 160 -7.49 3.20 -13.15
CA ALA A 160 -8.39 3.86 -12.20
C ALA A 160 -9.68 4.28 -12.91
N GLN A 161 -10.83 3.92 -12.33
CA GLN A 161 -12.15 4.28 -12.84
C GLN A 161 -12.97 4.92 -11.72
N PRO A 162 -13.54 6.11 -11.94
CA PRO A 162 -14.47 6.69 -10.98
C PRO A 162 -15.72 5.82 -10.88
N LEU A 163 -16.18 5.59 -9.67
CA LEU A 163 -17.42 4.87 -9.41
C LEU A 163 -18.62 5.83 -9.53
N PRO A 164 -19.72 5.40 -10.14
CA PRO A 164 -20.94 6.17 -10.17
C PRO A 164 -21.53 6.29 -8.76
N SER A 165 -22.21 7.40 -8.49
CA SER A 165 -22.72 7.71 -7.14
C SER A 165 -23.82 6.76 -6.67
N ASP A 166 -24.57 6.17 -7.59
CA ASP A 166 -25.64 5.17 -7.32
C ASP A 166 -25.07 3.82 -6.85
N ALA A 167 -23.81 3.51 -7.20
CA ALA A 167 -23.13 2.32 -6.71
C ALA A 167 -22.70 2.42 -5.25
N ILE A 168 -22.80 3.60 -4.61
CA ILE A 168 -22.23 3.88 -3.30
C ILE A 168 -23.35 4.24 -2.31
N GLN A 169 -23.50 3.43 -1.28
CA GLN A 169 -24.50 3.64 -0.22
C GLN A 169 -23.83 3.81 1.12
N GLN A 170 -24.29 4.79 1.88
CA GLN A 170 -23.89 4.97 3.28
C GLN A 170 -24.74 4.07 4.17
N LYS A 171 -24.08 3.33 5.05
CA LYS A 171 -24.73 2.44 6.03
C LYS A 171 -24.03 2.55 7.36
N SER A 172 -24.73 2.15 8.43
CA SER A 172 -24.20 2.11 9.79
C SER A 172 -24.52 0.78 10.44
N GLY A 173 -23.65 0.32 11.33
CA GLY A 173 -23.83 -0.91 12.09
C GLY A 173 -22.63 -1.86 12.01
N GLU A 174 -22.88 -3.15 12.23
CA GLU A 174 -21.85 -4.19 12.06
C GLU A 174 -21.79 -4.67 10.60
N TYR A 175 -20.57 -4.79 10.10
CA TYR A 175 -20.31 -5.27 8.73
C TYR A 175 -19.00 -6.04 8.64
N SER A 176 -18.87 -6.81 7.57
CA SER A 176 -17.64 -7.51 7.23
C SER A 176 -16.90 -6.76 6.12
N CYS A 177 -15.62 -6.46 6.35
CA CYS A 177 -14.74 -5.87 5.36
C CYS A 177 -13.69 -6.88 4.93
N THR A 178 -13.77 -7.35 3.69
CA THR A 178 -12.79 -8.27 3.10
C THR A 178 -11.55 -7.54 2.61
N HIS A 179 -11.67 -6.24 2.36
CA HIS A 179 -10.57 -5.38 1.91
C HIS A 179 -9.58 -5.15 3.05
N PRO A 180 -8.26 -5.13 2.78
CA PRO A 180 -7.28 -4.80 3.81
C PRO A 180 -7.43 -3.35 4.27
N LEU A 181 -7.21 -3.13 5.57
CA LEU A 181 -7.31 -1.82 6.19
C LEU A 181 -6.05 -1.50 6.98
N ASN A 182 -5.74 -0.22 7.09
CA ASN A 182 -4.72 0.27 8.01
C ASN A 182 -5.42 0.72 9.31
N PRO A 183 -5.20 0.04 10.44
CA PRO A 183 -5.89 0.36 11.69
C PRO A 183 -5.57 1.75 12.24
N ILE A 184 -4.39 2.32 11.94
CA ILE A 184 -4.01 3.68 12.37
C ILE A 184 -4.82 4.76 11.66
N ASP A 185 -5.33 4.45 10.47
CA ASP A 185 -6.07 5.38 9.63
C ASP A 185 -7.59 5.33 9.87
N LEU A 186 -8.06 4.44 10.77
CA LEU A 186 -9.46 4.33 11.13
C LEU A 186 -9.87 5.42 12.12
N PRO A 187 -11.07 6.01 11.99
CA PRO A 187 -11.55 6.97 12.97
C PRO A 187 -11.88 6.30 14.31
N SER A 188 -11.84 7.05 15.40
CA SER A 188 -12.13 6.58 16.76
C SER A 188 -13.56 6.02 16.92
N SER A 189 -14.49 6.41 16.06
CA SER A 189 -15.85 5.88 16.02
C SER A 189 -15.95 4.45 15.47
N THR A 190 -14.92 3.97 14.79
CA THR A 190 -14.87 2.63 14.20
C THR A 190 -14.24 1.63 15.16
N ARG A 191 -14.95 0.52 15.42
CA ARG A 191 -14.45 -0.56 16.30
C ARG A 191 -14.17 -1.81 15.49
N LEU A 192 -12.93 -2.30 15.57
CA LEU A 192 -12.53 -3.61 15.05
C LEU A 192 -12.97 -4.69 16.07
N LEU A 193 -13.87 -5.60 15.67
CA LEU A 193 -14.40 -6.66 16.51
C LEU A 193 -13.61 -7.96 16.36
N LEU A 194 -13.31 -8.33 15.12
CA LEU A 194 -12.52 -9.51 14.75
C LEU A 194 -11.71 -9.18 13.49
N TYR A 195 -10.48 -9.64 13.40
CA TYR A 195 -9.65 -9.40 12.21
C TYR A 195 -8.44 -10.33 12.16
N ASN A 196 -7.91 -10.51 10.96
CA ASN A 196 -6.62 -11.14 10.72
C ASN A 196 -5.54 -10.06 10.63
N ARG A 197 -4.51 -10.15 11.46
CA ARG A 197 -3.39 -9.20 11.43
C ARG A 197 -2.38 -9.60 10.35
N ILE A 198 -2.00 -8.62 9.54
CA ILE A 198 -0.94 -8.72 8.53
C ILE A 198 0.27 -7.94 9.06
N VAL A 199 1.29 -8.68 9.51
CA VAL A 199 2.51 -8.05 10.07
C VAL A 199 3.41 -7.60 8.94
N MET A 200 3.51 -6.29 8.76
CA MET A 200 4.38 -5.67 7.77
C MET A 200 4.73 -4.23 8.19
N PRO A 201 5.92 -3.72 7.83
CA PRO A 201 6.27 -2.32 8.03
C PRO A 201 5.53 -1.41 7.02
N PRO A 202 5.39 -0.11 7.30
CA PRO A 202 5.76 0.54 8.56
C PRO A 202 4.76 0.26 9.68
N VAL A 203 3.54 -0.13 9.37
CA VAL A 203 2.45 -0.47 10.30
C VAL A 203 1.77 -1.75 9.84
N SER A 204 1.36 -2.60 10.78
CA SER A 204 0.58 -3.80 10.45
C SER A 204 -0.78 -3.42 9.87
N LEU A 205 -1.19 -4.11 8.82
CA LEU A 205 -2.53 -4.04 8.28
C LEU A 205 -3.45 -5.07 8.94
N VAL A 206 -4.75 -4.94 8.70
CA VAL A 206 -5.76 -5.93 9.06
C VAL A 206 -6.56 -6.33 7.82
N SER A 207 -7.01 -7.58 7.78
CA SER A 207 -7.86 -8.10 6.72
C SER A 207 -8.98 -8.96 7.26
N GLN A 208 -10.00 -9.20 6.45
CA GLN A 208 -11.18 -9.98 6.82
C GLN A 208 -11.75 -9.51 8.16
N ALA A 209 -11.89 -8.20 8.30
CA ALA A 209 -12.29 -7.58 9.54
C ALA A 209 -13.83 -7.56 9.69
N ARG A 210 -14.33 -7.90 10.89
CA ARG A 210 -15.67 -7.57 11.34
C ARG A 210 -15.60 -6.27 12.11
N ILE A 211 -16.38 -5.30 11.70
CA ILE A 211 -16.26 -3.91 12.13
C ILE A 211 -17.64 -3.39 12.54
N SER A 212 -17.67 -2.53 13.53
CA SER A 212 -18.85 -1.76 13.92
C SER A 212 -18.56 -0.28 13.72
N GLY A 213 -19.46 0.40 13.02
CA GLY A 213 -19.35 1.83 12.70
C GLY A 213 -20.05 2.18 11.41
N ASP A 214 -19.77 3.40 10.92
CA ASP A 214 -20.30 3.87 9.64
C ASP A 214 -19.44 3.39 8.49
N TYR A 215 -20.07 2.99 7.38
CA TYR A 215 -19.38 2.44 6.23
C TYR A 215 -20.03 2.77 4.89
N TRP A 216 -19.21 2.73 3.86
CA TRP A 216 -19.63 2.75 2.48
C TRP A 216 -19.85 1.32 1.99
N HIS A 217 -21.07 1.03 1.55
CA HIS A 217 -21.35 -0.19 0.81
C HIS A 217 -21.27 0.14 -0.68
N ILE A 218 -20.29 -0.45 -1.36
CA ILE A 218 -20.05 -0.26 -2.78
C ILE A 218 -20.53 -1.52 -3.49
N SER A 219 -21.58 -1.37 -4.30
CA SER A 219 -22.16 -2.44 -5.10
C SER A 219 -21.66 -2.38 -6.55
N ARG A 220 -21.77 -3.50 -7.26
CA ARG A 220 -21.49 -3.53 -8.69
C ARG A 220 -22.47 -2.62 -9.41
N PRO A 221 -22.03 -1.72 -10.30
CA PRO A 221 -22.95 -0.98 -11.15
C PRO A 221 -23.72 -1.93 -12.07
N ASP A 222 -25.05 -1.80 -12.14
CA ASP A 222 -25.93 -2.67 -12.93
C ASP A 222 -25.79 -2.50 -14.45
N HIS A 223 -24.97 -1.57 -14.91
CA HIS A 223 -24.82 -1.31 -16.34
C HIS A 223 -23.86 -2.29 -17.00
N GLY A 224 -24.52 -3.17 -17.77
CA GLY A 224 -23.90 -4.21 -18.56
C GLY A 224 -22.75 -3.74 -19.41
N SER A 225 -21.81 -4.55 -19.43
CA SER A 225 -20.90 -4.93 -20.50
C SER A 225 -19.52 -5.31 -19.96
N ASN A 226 -19.08 -6.47 -20.31
CA ASN A 226 -17.69 -6.90 -20.59
C ASN A 226 -16.50 -6.30 -19.83
N SER A 227 -16.68 -5.67 -18.67
CA SER A 227 -15.56 -5.18 -17.88
C SER A 227 -15.42 -5.98 -16.61
N SER A 228 -14.50 -6.92 -16.70
CA SER A 228 -13.77 -7.57 -15.62
C SER A 228 -14.60 -8.26 -14.52
N ASP A 229 -14.46 -9.59 -14.47
CA ASP A 229 -14.83 -10.50 -13.37
C ASP A 229 -14.25 -10.12 -11.98
N PHE A 230 -13.72 -8.91 -11.83
CA PHE A 230 -12.99 -8.47 -10.66
C PHE A 230 -13.74 -7.53 -9.72
N PHE A 231 -15.00 -7.18 -10.03
CA PHE A 231 -15.77 -6.31 -9.16
C PHE A 231 -16.70 -7.12 -8.25
N GLU A 232 -16.34 -7.23 -7.00
CA GLU A 232 -17.21 -7.73 -5.93
C GLU A 232 -17.71 -6.56 -5.09
N SER A 233 -18.90 -6.68 -4.50
CA SER A 233 -19.37 -5.70 -3.53
C SER A 233 -18.42 -5.65 -2.34
N VAL A 234 -18.12 -4.44 -1.87
CA VAL A 234 -17.21 -4.23 -0.74
C VAL A 234 -17.80 -3.23 0.25
N CYS A 235 -17.55 -3.48 1.53
CA CYS A 235 -17.83 -2.55 2.60
C CYS A 235 -16.52 -1.90 3.05
N LEU A 236 -16.45 -0.57 3.01
CA LEU A 236 -15.27 0.21 3.42
C LEU A 236 -15.64 1.16 4.55
N PRO A 237 -14.80 1.29 5.60
CA PRO A 237 -15.10 2.19 6.72
C PRO A 237 -15.16 3.66 6.26
N MET A 238 -16.07 4.42 6.87
CA MET A 238 -16.18 5.86 6.67
C MET A 238 -15.20 6.62 7.58
N GLY A 239 -14.90 7.86 7.20
CA GLY A 239 -14.08 8.76 8.03
C GLY A 239 -12.59 8.39 8.11
N VAL A 240 -12.13 7.52 7.22
CA VAL A 240 -10.70 7.15 7.15
C VAL A 240 -9.85 8.35 6.74
N ALA A 241 -8.72 8.50 7.42
CA ALA A 241 -7.71 9.53 7.11
C ALA A 241 -6.35 9.06 7.64
N TYR A 242 -5.26 9.51 7.02
CA TYR A 242 -3.93 9.13 7.47
C TYR A 242 -3.71 9.57 8.93
N GLY A 243 -3.43 8.60 9.80
CA GLY A 243 -3.19 8.84 11.21
C GLY A 243 -4.41 9.24 12.03
N ALA A 244 -5.63 8.95 11.59
CA ALA A 244 -6.86 9.32 12.31
C ALA A 244 -6.90 8.81 13.75
N ALA A 245 -6.42 7.59 14.00
CA ALA A 245 -6.38 7.01 15.36
C ALA A 245 -5.31 7.64 16.28
N VAL A 246 -4.34 8.37 15.74
CA VAL A 246 -3.25 8.99 16.52
C VAL A 246 -3.64 10.37 17.03
N LYS A 247 -4.66 10.98 16.47
CA LYS A 247 -5.13 12.33 16.81
C LYS A 247 -6.20 12.35 17.91
N SER A 248 -6.62 11.17 18.42
CA SER A 248 -7.67 11.04 19.45
C SER A 248 -7.09 10.95 20.85
#